data_f6a5a166818b3f65cabc3703ffb64b2c
#
_entry.id   f6a5a166818b3f65cabc3703ffb64b2c
#
_cell.length_a   1.000
_cell.length_b   1.000
_cell.length_c   1.000
_cell.angle_alpha   90.00
_cell.angle_beta   90.00
_cell.angle_gamma   90.00
#
_symmetry.space_group_name_H-M   'P 1'
#
loop_
_entity.id
_entity.type
_entity.pdbx_description
1 polymer ?
#
loop_
_entity_poly.entity_id
_entity_poly.type
_entity_poly.pdbx_seq_one_letter_code
_entity_poly.pdbx_strand_id
1 'polypeptide(L)'
;MDKLKFAAVSRNYFNMPIWAAKHAGHFYDEGLDVDIELYEPIDEVTDRLRDGRAQFAFGVTEHVILDNEAGGHIRIVGGNVNKLPFSFISGKNIRSIADLRGKTVGVSSIEAGSSSLVMKLLAAQGLEYPHDYDIRAVGPILARWELLQAGEIDAGLQGVPLNFIALDQGYPTLSEPRDEFPHFQFTSLNVDGRWAAANPDVVMRFMRAFVRAHHWFFDNRAEATRIAVEETGIPESYALRAWDEYTREEIFPKDGNLATAAVQALIEISSLIRAIPNRRKTAAEDYIDRSYLLAAQRDLKQTAGMIA
;
A
#
# COMPACT_ATOMS: atom_id res chain seq x y z
N MET A 1 0.66 20.97 21.04
CA MET A 1 0.75 19.99 19.94
C MET A 1 -0.64 19.43 19.71
N ASP A 2 -1.10 19.43 18.46
CA ASP A 2 -2.38 18.82 18.10
C ASP A 2 -2.24 17.31 18.08
N LYS A 3 -3.18 16.62 18.75
CA LYS A 3 -3.19 15.16 18.82
C LYS A 3 -3.96 14.61 17.65
N LEU A 4 -3.34 13.70 16.90
CA LEU A 4 -3.92 13.03 15.75
C LEU A 4 -3.77 11.52 15.89
N LYS A 5 -4.72 10.78 15.36
CA LYS A 5 -4.63 9.34 15.18
C LYS A 5 -4.44 9.02 13.70
N PHE A 6 -3.49 8.14 13.46
CA PHE A 6 -3.19 7.60 12.14
C PHE A 6 -3.48 6.11 12.13
N ALA A 7 -4.32 5.65 11.21
CA ALA A 7 -4.64 4.24 11.07
C ALA A 7 -3.86 3.60 9.91
N ALA A 8 -3.32 2.40 10.11
CA ALA A 8 -2.66 1.65 9.06
C ALA A 8 -2.94 0.15 9.19
N VAL A 9 -2.79 -0.58 8.06
CA VAL A 9 -2.98 -2.03 8.04
C VAL A 9 -1.72 -2.71 8.51
N SER A 10 -1.83 -3.61 9.48
CA SER A 10 -0.80 -4.52 9.93
C SER A 10 0.57 -3.87 10.20
N ARG A 11 1.44 -4.59 10.86
CA ARG A 11 2.84 -4.20 11.08
C ARG A 11 3.70 -4.63 9.90
N ASN A 12 3.61 -3.91 8.81
CA ASN A 12 4.32 -4.24 7.56
C ASN A 12 5.15 -3.07 7.02
N TYR A 13 6.03 -3.37 6.08
CA TYR A 13 6.97 -2.40 5.50
C TYR A 13 6.30 -1.22 4.78
N PHE A 14 5.03 -1.35 4.39
CA PHE A 14 4.26 -0.26 3.74
C PHE A 14 4.09 0.97 4.63
N ASN A 15 4.28 0.82 5.93
CA ASN A 15 4.14 1.90 6.90
C ASN A 15 5.44 2.70 7.11
N MET A 16 6.54 2.35 6.43
CA MET A 16 7.82 3.02 6.61
C MET A 16 7.77 4.54 6.50
N PRO A 17 7.04 5.17 5.55
CA PRO A 17 7.01 6.63 5.48
C PRO A 17 6.40 7.29 6.73
N ILE A 18 5.37 6.69 7.34
CA ILE A 18 4.75 7.26 8.54
C ILE A 18 5.59 7.01 9.80
N TRP A 19 6.26 5.86 9.90
CA TRP A 19 7.23 5.60 10.97
C TRP A 19 8.43 6.52 10.84
N ALA A 20 8.96 6.73 9.62
CA ALA A 20 10.01 7.70 9.37
C ALA A 20 9.61 9.11 9.83
N ALA A 21 8.38 9.55 9.51
CA ALA A 21 7.87 10.85 9.97
C ALA A 21 7.88 10.99 11.48
N LYS A 22 7.53 9.93 12.22
CA LYS A 22 7.50 9.89 13.67
C LYS A 22 8.90 9.84 14.27
N HIS A 23 9.73 8.87 13.85
CA HIS A 23 11.07 8.63 14.39
C HIS A 23 12.06 9.75 14.06
N ALA A 24 11.98 10.36 12.88
CA ALA A 24 12.81 11.49 12.48
C ALA A 24 12.32 12.84 13.01
N GLY A 25 11.23 12.85 13.80
CA GLY A 25 10.71 14.06 14.45
C GLY A 25 9.92 15.01 13.56
N HIS A 26 9.61 14.65 12.32
CA HIS A 26 8.93 15.54 11.37
C HIS A 26 7.53 15.96 11.84
N PHE A 27 6.80 15.12 12.58
CA PHE A 27 5.53 15.50 13.18
C PHE A 27 5.74 16.49 14.33
N TYR A 28 6.76 16.25 15.17
CA TYR A 28 7.09 17.14 16.28
C TYR A 28 7.44 18.55 15.78
N ASP A 29 8.23 18.65 14.71
CA ASP A 29 8.63 19.92 14.09
C ASP A 29 7.43 20.73 13.56
N GLU A 30 6.34 20.04 13.20
CA GLU A 30 5.07 20.66 12.78
C GLU A 30 4.07 20.85 13.93
N GLY A 31 4.48 20.60 15.18
CA GLY A 31 3.61 20.75 16.35
C GLY A 31 2.50 19.69 16.41
N LEU A 32 2.73 18.51 15.85
CA LEU A 32 1.79 17.39 15.82
C LEU A 32 2.26 16.26 16.74
N ASP A 33 1.32 15.67 17.47
CA ASP A 33 1.49 14.42 18.24
C ASP A 33 0.64 13.34 17.55
N VAL A 34 1.30 12.47 16.77
CA VAL A 34 0.63 11.46 15.94
C VAL A 34 0.75 10.10 16.59
N ASP A 35 -0.40 9.54 16.99
CA ASP A 35 -0.53 8.18 17.47
C ASP A 35 -0.84 7.25 16.27
N ILE A 36 0.04 6.26 16.03
CA ILE A 36 -0.08 5.33 14.91
C ILE A 36 -0.70 4.04 15.42
N GLU A 37 -1.91 3.76 14.99
CA GLU A 37 -2.68 2.56 15.34
C GLU A 37 -2.68 1.58 14.16
N LEU A 38 -2.33 0.30 14.41
CA LEU A 38 -2.26 -0.74 13.41
C LEU A 38 -3.44 -1.71 13.56
N TYR A 39 -4.07 -2.07 12.45
CA TYR A 39 -5.24 -2.94 12.41
C TYR A 39 -5.01 -4.10 11.44
N GLU A 40 -5.34 -5.33 11.86
CA GLU A 40 -5.22 -6.51 10.99
C GLU A 40 -6.29 -6.57 9.89
N PRO A 41 -7.59 -6.32 10.20
CA PRO A 41 -8.60 -6.23 9.14
C PRO A 41 -8.43 -4.95 8.32
N ILE A 42 -8.32 -5.09 7.00
CA ILE A 42 -8.19 -3.95 6.07
C ILE A 42 -9.36 -2.97 6.20
N ASP A 43 -10.57 -3.50 6.39
CA ASP A 43 -11.80 -2.71 6.49
C ASP A 43 -11.79 -1.80 7.73
N GLU A 44 -11.18 -2.24 8.84
CA GLU A 44 -11.10 -1.46 10.08
C GLU A 44 -10.39 -0.12 9.88
N VAL A 45 -9.36 -0.07 9.03
CA VAL A 45 -8.65 1.17 8.70
C VAL A 45 -9.59 2.20 8.05
N THR A 46 -10.41 1.73 7.11
CA THR A 46 -11.40 2.57 6.41
C THR A 46 -12.49 3.05 7.35
N ASP A 47 -12.96 2.15 8.22
CA ASP A 47 -13.98 2.47 9.22
C ASP A 47 -13.49 3.51 10.24
N ARG A 48 -12.21 3.47 10.65
CA ARG A 48 -11.60 4.48 11.53
C ARG A 48 -11.62 5.88 10.92
N LEU A 49 -11.37 6.00 9.62
CA LEU A 49 -11.52 7.29 8.91
C LEU A 49 -12.98 7.74 8.84
N ARG A 50 -13.87 6.82 8.44
CA ARG A 50 -15.30 7.10 8.26
C ARG A 50 -15.96 7.56 9.56
N ASP A 51 -15.58 6.95 10.68
CA ASP A 51 -16.12 7.25 12.01
C ASP A 51 -15.43 8.44 12.69
N GLY A 52 -14.39 9.02 12.08
CA GLY A 52 -13.60 10.10 12.66
C GLY A 52 -12.69 9.67 13.82
N ARG A 53 -12.53 8.35 14.04
CA ARG A 53 -11.63 7.79 15.05
C ARG A 53 -10.17 7.87 14.66
N ALA A 54 -9.85 8.02 13.38
CA ALA A 54 -8.55 8.40 12.85
C ALA A 54 -8.73 9.58 11.89
N GLN A 55 -7.73 10.46 11.82
CA GLN A 55 -7.76 11.63 10.94
C GLN A 55 -7.12 11.31 9.60
N PHE A 56 -6.07 10.50 9.61
CA PHE A 56 -5.37 10.02 8.41
C PHE A 56 -5.20 8.52 8.44
N ALA A 57 -5.03 7.93 7.27
CA ALA A 57 -4.71 6.50 7.18
C ALA A 57 -3.86 6.15 5.96
N PHE A 58 -3.01 5.12 6.11
CA PHE A 58 -2.58 4.32 4.98
C PHE A 58 -3.56 3.16 4.81
N GLY A 59 -4.34 3.25 3.75
CA GLY A 59 -5.34 2.24 3.40
C GLY A 59 -5.19 1.75 1.97
N VAL A 60 -5.82 0.63 1.67
CA VAL A 60 -5.93 0.13 0.31
C VAL A 60 -6.72 1.15 -0.51
N THR A 61 -6.14 1.62 -1.60
CA THR A 61 -6.72 2.68 -2.44
C THR A 61 -8.12 2.31 -2.97
N GLU A 62 -8.35 1.04 -3.23
CA GLU A 62 -9.66 0.52 -3.64
C GLU A 62 -10.78 0.84 -2.65
N HIS A 63 -10.50 0.84 -1.34
CA HIS A 63 -11.49 1.17 -0.31
C HIS A 63 -11.95 2.63 -0.35
N VAL A 64 -11.12 3.55 -0.84
CA VAL A 64 -11.54 4.95 -1.06
C VAL A 64 -12.60 5.00 -2.14
N ILE A 65 -12.42 4.21 -3.20
CA ILE A 65 -13.39 4.13 -4.31
C ILE A 65 -14.71 3.55 -3.79
N LEU A 66 -14.66 2.43 -3.08
CA LEU A 66 -15.83 1.77 -2.50
C LEU A 66 -16.57 2.67 -1.50
N ASP A 67 -15.85 3.41 -0.67
CA ASP A 67 -16.44 4.39 0.26
C ASP A 67 -17.23 5.47 -0.48
N ASN A 68 -16.65 6.04 -1.53
CA ASN A 68 -17.30 7.09 -2.31
C ASN A 68 -18.51 6.56 -3.09
N GLU A 69 -18.45 5.35 -3.64
CA GLU A 69 -19.58 4.70 -4.29
C GLU A 69 -20.75 4.46 -3.33
N ALA A 70 -20.43 4.24 -2.04
CA ALA A 70 -21.41 4.14 -0.95
C ALA A 70 -21.88 5.50 -0.39
N GLY A 71 -21.43 6.62 -0.99
CA GLY A 71 -21.77 7.98 -0.56
C GLY A 71 -20.88 8.55 0.55
N GLY A 72 -19.73 7.91 0.80
CA GLY A 72 -18.70 8.39 1.73
C GLY A 72 -17.90 9.58 1.20
N HIS A 73 -16.99 10.07 2.01
CA HIS A 73 -16.23 11.30 1.75
C HIS A 73 -14.72 11.16 1.88
N ILE A 74 -14.21 9.93 1.92
CA ILE A 74 -12.78 9.70 1.98
C ILE A 74 -12.12 10.18 0.68
N ARG A 75 -10.96 10.85 0.80
CA ARG A 75 -10.17 11.36 -0.32
C ARG A 75 -8.75 10.85 -0.23
N ILE A 76 -8.16 10.57 -1.38
CA ILE A 76 -6.74 10.31 -1.53
C ILE A 76 -6.01 11.66 -1.57
N VAL A 77 -5.14 11.91 -0.61
CA VAL A 77 -4.38 13.18 -0.51
C VAL A 77 -2.87 13.01 -0.76
N GLY A 78 -2.39 11.77 -0.88
CA GLY A 78 -1.00 11.46 -1.18
C GLY A 78 -0.80 10.01 -1.59
N GLY A 79 0.36 9.73 -2.20
CA GLY A 79 0.78 8.38 -2.52
C GLY A 79 1.41 7.69 -1.31
N ASN A 80 1.44 6.36 -1.35
CA ASN A 80 2.24 5.56 -0.43
C ASN A 80 2.92 4.43 -1.22
N VAL A 81 2.23 3.36 -1.55
CA VAL A 81 2.76 2.28 -2.38
C VAL A 81 2.24 2.46 -3.81
N ASN A 82 3.08 3.08 -4.64
CA ASN A 82 2.72 3.49 -6.00
C ASN A 82 3.06 2.45 -7.07
N LYS A 83 3.78 1.39 -6.68
CA LYS A 83 4.07 0.22 -7.50
C LYS A 83 3.89 -1.03 -6.65
N LEU A 84 3.56 -2.15 -7.25
CA LEU A 84 3.28 -3.39 -6.53
C LEU A 84 4.55 -3.98 -5.93
N PRO A 85 4.65 -4.07 -4.59
CA PRO A 85 5.84 -4.57 -3.89
C PRO A 85 5.71 -6.07 -3.59
N PHE A 86 5.18 -6.83 -4.52
CA PHE A 86 4.91 -8.24 -4.35
C PHE A 86 5.68 -9.08 -5.36
N SER A 87 6.05 -10.28 -4.94
CA SER A 87 6.44 -11.38 -5.81
C SER A 87 5.33 -12.44 -5.79
N PHE A 88 4.95 -12.98 -6.92
CA PHE A 88 4.00 -14.07 -7.01
C PHE A 88 4.72 -15.40 -6.80
N ILE A 89 4.66 -15.90 -5.57
CA ILE A 89 5.40 -17.05 -5.10
C ILE A 89 4.53 -18.29 -5.16
N SER A 90 5.10 -19.42 -5.59
CA SER A 90 4.44 -20.72 -5.64
C SER A 90 5.10 -21.76 -4.76
N GLY A 91 4.39 -22.87 -4.54
CA GLY A 91 4.96 -24.10 -3.96
C GLY A 91 6.14 -24.63 -4.78
N LYS A 92 7.09 -25.31 -4.13
CA LYS A 92 8.37 -25.73 -4.73
C LYS A 92 8.26 -26.59 -6.00
N ASN A 93 7.11 -27.24 -6.19
CA ASN A 93 6.88 -28.12 -7.34
C ASN A 93 6.21 -27.44 -8.54
N ILE A 94 5.87 -26.13 -8.42
CA ILE A 94 5.23 -25.32 -9.46
C ILE A 94 6.27 -24.38 -10.02
N ARG A 95 6.51 -24.44 -11.33
CA ARG A 95 7.61 -23.72 -11.98
C ARG A 95 7.15 -22.63 -12.95
N SER A 96 5.87 -22.68 -13.34
CA SER A 96 5.28 -21.75 -14.30
C SER A 96 3.85 -21.40 -13.89
N ILE A 97 3.32 -20.30 -14.43
CA ILE A 97 1.91 -19.94 -14.24
C ILE A 97 0.98 -21.02 -14.82
N ALA A 98 1.38 -21.68 -15.91
CA ALA A 98 0.58 -22.76 -16.51
C ALA A 98 0.38 -23.97 -15.56
N ASP A 99 1.32 -24.22 -14.65
CA ASP A 99 1.23 -25.30 -13.66
C ASP A 99 0.18 -25.01 -12.57
N LEU A 100 -0.39 -23.80 -12.54
CA LEU A 100 -1.45 -23.41 -11.60
C LEU A 100 -2.85 -23.89 -12.06
N ARG A 101 -2.97 -24.55 -13.21
CA ARG A 101 -4.24 -25.13 -13.64
C ARG A 101 -4.71 -26.20 -12.66
N GLY A 102 -5.95 -26.05 -12.15
CA GLY A 102 -6.55 -26.92 -11.12
C GLY A 102 -5.93 -26.73 -9.73
N LYS A 103 -5.23 -25.61 -9.48
CA LYS A 103 -4.56 -25.28 -8.23
C LYS A 103 -5.31 -24.20 -7.44
N THR A 104 -4.93 -24.02 -6.16
CA THR A 104 -5.53 -23.03 -5.26
C THR A 104 -4.57 -21.88 -5.02
N VAL A 105 -5.00 -20.65 -5.34
CA VAL A 105 -4.24 -19.44 -5.10
C VAL A 105 -4.78 -18.70 -3.86
N GLY A 106 -3.90 -18.43 -2.90
CA GLY A 106 -4.23 -17.67 -1.71
C GLY A 106 -4.27 -16.16 -1.95
N VAL A 107 -5.34 -15.50 -1.50
CA VAL A 107 -5.52 -14.05 -1.60
C VAL A 107 -5.91 -13.45 -0.24
N SER A 108 -5.78 -12.13 -0.08
CA SER A 108 -6.16 -11.47 1.17
C SER A 108 -7.67 -11.48 1.42
N SER A 109 -8.45 -11.21 0.38
CA SER A 109 -9.91 -11.21 0.35
C SER A 109 -10.35 -11.53 -1.08
N ILE A 110 -11.57 -12.02 -1.28
CA ILE A 110 -12.09 -12.27 -2.63
C ILE A 110 -12.57 -10.97 -3.29
N GLU A 111 -13.07 -10.03 -2.51
CA GLU A 111 -13.76 -8.84 -2.99
C GLU A 111 -12.84 -7.63 -3.20
N ALA A 112 -11.63 -7.65 -2.61
CA ALA A 112 -10.70 -6.53 -2.66
C ALA A 112 -9.24 -6.96 -2.53
N GLY A 113 -8.33 -6.01 -2.74
CA GLY A 113 -6.89 -6.18 -2.51
C GLY A 113 -6.23 -7.07 -3.56
N SER A 114 -5.68 -8.22 -3.12
CA SER A 114 -4.84 -9.05 -4.01
C SER A 114 -5.61 -9.91 -5.01
N SER A 115 -6.92 -10.10 -4.85
CA SER A 115 -7.69 -11.02 -5.71
C SER A 115 -7.80 -10.52 -7.15
N SER A 116 -8.17 -9.25 -7.36
CA SER A 116 -8.26 -8.65 -8.69
C SER A 116 -6.93 -8.70 -9.43
N LEU A 117 -5.86 -8.41 -8.70
CA LEU A 117 -4.51 -8.45 -9.24
C LEU A 117 -4.12 -9.85 -9.69
N VAL A 118 -4.36 -10.87 -8.85
CA VAL A 118 -4.11 -12.27 -9.18
C VAL A 118 -4.94 -12.71 -10.38
N MET A 119 -6.24 -12.41 -10.39
CA MET A 119 -7.11 -12.77 -11.53
C MET A 119 -6.61 -12.14 -12.83
N LYS A 120 -6.22 -10.87 -12.80
CA LYS A 120 -5.70 -10.18 -13.97
C LYS A 120 -4.36 -10.76 -14.43
N LEU A 121 -3.46 -11.04 -13.49
CA LEU A 121 -2.15 -11.63 -13.76
C LEU A 121 -2.29 -13.01 -14.44
N LEU A 122 -3.16 -13.86 -13.92
CA LEU A 122 -3.37 -15.21 -14.46
C LEU A 122 -4.15 -15.19 -15.78
N ALA A 123 -5.12 -14.30 -15.94
CA ALA A 123 -5.86 -14.13 -17.21
C ALA A 123 -4.93 -13.69 -18.34
N ALA A 124 -3.94 -12.82 -18.07
CA ALA A 124 -2.93 -12.44 -19.05
C ALA A 124 -2.08 -13.62 -19.55
N GLN A 125 -2.05 -14.72 -18.80
CA GLN A 125 -1.35 -15.97 -19.12
C GLN A 125 -2.30 -17.11 -19.54
N GLY A 126 -3.58 -16.79 -19.81
CA GLY A 126 -4.57 -17.73 -20.30
C GLY A 126 -5.17 -18.66 -19.24
N LEU A 127 -5.17 -18.25 -17.98
CA LEU A 127 -5.88 -18.94 -16.90
C LEU A 127 -7.04 -18.09 -16.38
N GLU A 128 -8.25 -18.59 -16.50
CA GLU A 128 -9.49 -17.87 -16.14
C GLU A 128 -10.12 -18.41 -14.85
N TYR A 129 -10.39 -17.51 -13.91
CA TYR A 129 -11.13 -17.84 -12.70
C TYR A 129 -12.66 -17.84 -12.97
N PRO A 130 -13.42 -18.76 -12.42
CA PRO A 130 -13.07 -19.93 -11.59
C PRO A 130 -12.82 -21.21 -12.40
N HIS A 131 -12.68 -21.13 -13.70
CA HIS A 131 -12.63 -22.29 -14.57
C HIS A 131 -11.31 -23.07 -14.48
N ASP A 132 -10.20 -22.35 -14.42
CA ASP A 132 -8.86 -22.96 -14.51
C ASP A 132 -8.16 -23.12 -13.16
N TYR A 133 -8.58 -22.39 -12.13
CA TYR A 133 -7.99 -22.43 -10.79
C TYR A 133 -8.99 -21.94 -9.75
N ASP A 134 -8.70 -22.26 -8.46
CA ASP A 134 -9.48 -21.81 -7.32
C ASP A 134 -8.80 -20.64 -6.60
N ILE A 135 -9.60 -19.78 -5.96
CA ILE A 135 -9.12 -18.72 -5.06
C ILE A 135 -9.62 -18.99 -3.64
N ARG A 136 -8.69 -18.92 -2.69
CA ARG A 136 -8.99 -19.02 -1.26
C ARG A 136 -8.63 -17.72 -0.56
N ALA A 137 -9.60 -17.09 0.11
CA ALA A 137 -9.35 -15.97 1.01
C ALA A 137 -8.65 -16.49 2.28
N VAL A 138 -7.42 -16.03 2.52
CA VAL A 138 -6.56 -16.52 3.60
C VAL A 138 -6.02 -15.38 4.49
N GLY A 139 -6.47 -14.14 4.24
CA GLY A 139 -6.05 -12.99 5.02
C GLY A 139 -4.66 -12.43 4.65
N PRO A 140 -3.94 -11.85 5.62
CA PRO A 140 -2.70 -11.11 5.39
C PRO A 140 -1.54 -12.00 4.89
N ILE A 141 -0.45 -11.35 4.46
CA ILE A 141 0.69 -12.03 3.81
C ILE A 141 1.33 -13.12 4.68
N LEU A 142 1.37 -12.96 6.00
CA LEU A 142 1.95 -13.95 6.91
C LEU A 142 1.12 -15.26 6.91
N ALA A 143 -0.19 -15.17 7.10
CA ALA A 143 -1.07 -16.33 7.05
C ALA A 143 -0.99 -17.04 5.70
N ARG A 144 -0.92 -16.27 4.61
CA ARG A 144 -0.74 -16.81 3.26
C ARG A 144 0.58 -17.53 3.08
N TRP A 145 1.67 -17.01 3.68
CA TRP A 145 2.97 -17.66 3.69
C TRP A 145 2.95 -18.99 4.43
N GLU A 146 2.37 -19.02 5.63
CA GLU A 146 2.23 -20.24 6.44
C GLU A 146 1.46 -21.34 5.69
N LEU A 147 0.35 -20.98 5.04
CA LEU A 147 -0.45 -21.91 4.25
C LEU A 147 0.27 -22.41 2.99
N LEU A 148 1.07 -21.56 2.35
CA LEU A 148 1.92 -21.96 1.23
C LEU A 148 2.99 -22.96 1.67
N GLN A 149 3.64 -22.72 2.82
CA GLN A 149 4.62 -23.65 3.39
C GLN A 149 3.98 -25.00 3.81
N ALA A 150 2.76 -24.96 4.31
CA ALA A 150 2.00 -26.15 4.66
C ALA A 150 1.46 -26.92 3.43
N GLY A 151 1.52 -26.33 2.24
CA GLY A 151 0.96 -26.90 1.01
C GLY A 151 -0.59 -26.85 0.96
N GLU A 152 -1.21 -25.99 1.78
CA GLU A 152 -2.66 -25.78 1.79
C GLU A 152 -3.14 -24.82 0.71
N ILE A 153 -2.22 -24.01 0.16
CA ILE A 153 -2.38 -23.24 -1.07
C ILE A 153 -1.18 -23.48 -1.95
N ASP A 154 -1.35 -23.32 -3.26
CA ASP A 154 -0.32 -23.61 -4.25
C ASP A 154 0.50 -22.38 -4.65
N ALA A 155 -0.08 -21.17 -4.55
CA ALA A 155 0.60 -19.90 -4.84
C ALA A 155 -0.05 -18.73 -4.12
N GLY A 156 0.65 -17.58 -4.07
CA GLY A 156 0.13 -16.33 -3.55
C GLY A 156 1.13 -15.19 -3.65
N LEU A 157 0.62 -13.96 -3.61
CA LEU A 157 1.46 -12.77 -3.58
C LEU A 157 2.12 -12.62 -2.21
N GLN A 158 3.44 -12.50 -2.18
CA GLN A 158 4.23 -12.27 -0.97
C GLN A 158 4.96 -10.94 -1.05
N GLY A 159 4.88 -10.17 0.02
CA GLY A 159 5.62 -8.91 0.19
C GLY A 159 6.75 -9.04 1.19
N VAL A 160 7.47 -7.97 1.41
CA VAL A 160 8.60 -7.88 2.34
C VAL A 160 8.17 -8.25 3.78
N PRO A 161 8.95 -9.08 4.49
CA PRO A 161 10.19 -9.75 4.05
C PRO A 161 9.96 -11.15 3.44
N LEU A 162 8.71 -11.60 3.36
CA LEU A 162 8.37 -12.98 3.04
C LEU A 162 8.72 -13.37 1.59
N ASN A 163 8.66 -12.41 0.65
CA ASN A 163 9.15 -12.63 -0.71
C ASN A 163 10.65 -12.98 -0.73
N PHE A 164 11.48 -12.29 0.07
CA PHE A 164 12.92 -12.58 0.18
C PHE A 164 13.17 -13.91 0.88
N ILE A 165 12.46 -14.18 1.98
CA ILE A 165 12.55 -15.44 2.71
C ILE A 165 12.17 -16.62 1.80
N ALA A 166 11.10 -16.49 1.03
CA ALA A 166 10.66 -17.51 0.09
C ALA A 166 11.75 -17.80 -0.95
N LEU A 167 12.32 -16.75 -1.55
CA LEU A 167 13.40 -16.87 -2.52
C LEU A 167 14.63 -17.58 -1.92
N ASP A 168 15.06 -17.16 -0.73
CA ASP A 168 16.22 -17.72 -0.03
C ASP A 168 15.99 -19.20 0.39
N GLN A 169 14.73 -19.59 0.59
CA GLN A 169 14.32 -20.99 0.85
C GLN A 169 14.05 -21.81 -0.42
N GLY A 170 14.27 -21.23 -1.60
CA GLY A 170 14.14 -21.92 -2.90
C GLY A 170 12.70 -22.09 -3.39
N TYR A 171 11.76 -21.26 -2.93
CA TYR A 171 10.43 -21.18 -3.51
C TYR A 171 10.48 -20.40 -4.83
N PRO A 172 9.82 -20.89 -5.90
CA PRO A 172 9.82 -20.20 -7.18
C PRO A 172 9.04 -18.87 -7.14
N THR A 173 9.60 -17.84 -7.75
CA THR A 173 8.88 -16.65 -8.14
C THR A 173 8.34 -16.87 -9.56
N LEU A 174 7.03 -16.89 -9.72
CA LEU A 174 6.38 -17.08 -11.01
C LEU A 174 6.28 -15.78 -11.82
N SER A 175 6.15 -14.65 -11.12
CA SER A 175 6.05 -13.32 -11.72
C SER A 175 6.33 -12.24 -10.66
N GLU A 176 6.81 -11.09 -11.14
CA GLU A 176 6.86 -9.84 -10.39
C GLU A 176 5.72 -8.95 -10.90
N PRO A 177 4.60 -8.83 -10.17
CA PRO A 177 3.42 -8.11 -10.68
C PRO A 177 3.66 -6.67 -11.12
N ARG A 178 4.70 -6.01 -10.59
CA ARG A 178 5.08 -4.66 -11.01
C ARG A 178 5.56 -4.58 -12.47
N ASP A 179 6.06 -5.67 -13.03
CA ASP A 179 6.50 -5.72 -14.42
C ASP A 179 5.29 -5.78 -15.38
N GLU A 180 4.24 -6.47 -14.96
CA GLU A 180 2.97 -6.57 -15.71
C GLU A 180 2.08 -5.32 -15.52
N PHE A 181 2.16 -4.70 -14.32
CA PHE A 181 1.35 -3.54 -13.93
C PHE A 181 2.26 -2.43 -13.40
N PRO A 182 3.00 -1.74 -14.26
CA PRO A 182 3.98 -0.72 -13.86
C PRO A 182 3.33 0.52 -13.21
N HIS A 183 2.03 0.70 -13.42
CA HIS A 183 1.24 1.76 -12.82
C HIS A 183 0.11 1.14 -12.01
N PHE A 184 0.24 1.13 -10.68
CA PHE A 184 -0.79 0.59 -9.81
C PHE A 184 -0.71 1.24 -8.43
N GLN A 185 -1.73 1.98 -8.03
CA GLN A 185 -1.81 2.58 -6.70
C GLN A 185 -2.34 1.55 -5.70
N PHE A 186 -1.45 0.86 -5.00
CA PHE A 186 -1.85 -0.19 -4.06
C PHE A 186 -2.40 0.39 -2.75
N THR A 187 -1.60 1.20 -2.03
CA THR A 187 -2.03 1.93 -0.85
C THR A 187 -1.78 3.43 -1.03
N SER A 188 -2.60 4.24 -0.40
CA SER A 188 -2.56 5.70 -0.48
C SER A 188 -2.70 6.35 0.89
N LEU A 189 -2.28 7.61 1.01
CA LEU A 189 -2.60 8.46 2.15
C LEU A 189 -4.01 8.99 1.97
N ASN A 190 -4.87 8.67 2.93
CA ASN A 190 -6.29 8.94 2.90
C ASN A 190 -6.73 9.80 4.09
N VAL A 191 -7.77 10.60 3.88
CA VAL A 191 -8.38 11.48 4.88
C VAL A 191 -9.89 11.58 4.64
N ASP A 192 -10.69 11.80 5.67
CA ASP A 192 -12.08 12.26 5.45
C ASP A 192 -12.06 13.69 4.90
N GLY A 193 -12.62 13.90 3.71
CA GLY A 193 -12.55 15.18 3.01
C GLY A 193 -13.30 16.31 3.73
N ARG A 194 -14.37 15.99 4.49
CA ARG A 194 -15.11 16.98 5.30
C ARG A 194 -14.29 17.42 6.50
N TRP A 195 -13.64 16.46 7.17
CA TRP A 195 -12.75 16.78 8.26
C TRP A 195 -11.56 17.61 7.78
N ALA A 196 -10.96 17.24 6.65
CA ALA A 196 -9.85 17.99 6.06
C ALA A 196 -10.22 19.43 5.74
N ALA A 197 -11.40 19.66 5.13
CA ALA A 197 -11.90 21.00 4.83
C ALA A 197 -12.17 21.83 6.09
N ALA A 198 -12.53 21.21 7.20
CA ALA A 198 -12.73 21.87 8.48
C ALA A 198 -11.42 22.13 9.26
N ASN A 199 -10.32 21.45 8.91
CA ASN A 199 -9.04 21.51 9.62
C ASN A 199 -7.83 21.75 8.69
N PRO A 200 -7.89 22.73 7.75
CA PRO A 200 -6.89 22.88 6.69
C PRO A 200 -5.47 23.10 7.23
N ASP A 201 -5.29 23.84 8.32
CA ASP A 201 -3.98 24.11 8.91
C ASP A 201 -3.32 22.85 9.46
N VAL A 202 -4.11 21.97 10.10
CA VAL A 202 -3.63 20.69 10.62
C VAL A 202 -3.22 19.77 9.47
N VAL A 203 -4.05 19.72 8.42
CA VAL A 203 -3.75 18.93 7.20
C VAL A 203 -2.47 19.44 6.54
N MET A 204 -2.27 20.75 6.40
CA MET A 204 -1.07 21.33 5.80
C MET A 204 0.20 20.98 6.59
N ARG A 205 0.16 21.06 7.92
CA ARG A 205 1.27 20.66 8.80
C ARG A 205 1.59 19.17 8.66
N PHE A 206 0.56 18.33 8.66
CA PHE A 206 0.72 16.90 8.44
C PHE A 206 1.35 16.61 7.07
N MET A 207 0.88 17.25 6.01
CA MET A 207 1.41 17.05 4.66
C MET A 207 2.86 17.51 4.50
N ARG A 208 3.29 18.59 5.18
CA ARG A 208 4.71 18.97 5.18
C ARG A 208 5.59 17.92 5.87
N ALA A 209 5.15 17.40 7.01
CA ALA A 209 5.83 16.30 7.70
C ALA A 209 5.91 15.04 6.82
N PHE A 210 4.81 14.71 6.15
CA PHE A 210 4.70 13.57 5.25
C PHE A 210 5.67 13.67 4.05
N VAL A 211 5.72 14.81 3.38
CA VAL A 211 6.65 15.02 2.25
C VAL A 211 8.11 14.94 2.71
N ARG A 212 8.44 15.59 3.86
CA ARG A 212 9.80 15.49 4.45
C ARG A 212 10.17 14.04 4.77
N ALA A 213 9.24 13.26 5.31
CA ALA A 213 9.50 11.86 5.65
C ALA A 213 9.79 11.00 4.41
N HIS A 214 9.11 11.25 3.31
CA HIS A 214 9.42 10.59 2.04
C HIS A 214 10.83 10.93 1.55
N HIS A 215 11.22 12.21 1.51
CA HIS A 215 12.59 12.60 1.14
C HIS A 215 13.60 11.98 2.10
N TRP A 216 13.37 12.11 3.40
CA TRP A 216 14.24 11.56 4.43
C TRP A 216 14.46 10.06 4.29
N PHE A 217 13.41 9.28 3.98
CA PHE A 217 13.51 7.84 3.77
C PHE A 217 14.51 7.48 2.67
N PHE A 218 14.49 8.21 1.55
CA PHE A 218 15.42 7.98 0.44
C PHE A 218 16.85 8.37 0.77
N ASP A 219 17.05 9.38 1.61
CA ASP A 219 18.37 9.93 1.91
C ASP A 219 19.04 9.28 3.13
N ASN A 220 18.31 8.46 3.93
CA ASN A 220 18.78 7.95 5.22
C ASN A 220 18.70 6.41 5.33
N ARG A 221 19.42 5.69 4.45
CA ARG A 221 19.39 4.23 4.34
C ARG A 221 19.57 3.51 5.68
N ALA A 222 20.62 3.85 6.43
CA ALA A 222 20.96 3.16 7.67
C ALA A 222 19.88 3.34 8.75
N GLU A 223 19.38 4.58 8.91
CA GLU A 223 18.39 4.89 9.91
C GLU A 223 17.01 4.35 9.53
N ALA A 224 16.64 4.40 8.25
CA ALA A 224 15.42 3.78 7.74
C ALA A 224 15.44 2.25 7.96
N THR A 225 16.61 1.61 7.77
CA THR A 225 16.79 0.19 8.07
C THR A 225 16.59 -0.09 9.57
N ARG A 226 17.18 0.72 10.46
CA ARG A 226 17.02 0.60 11.91
C ARG A 226 15.54 0.71 12.32
N ILE A 227 14.83 1.70 11.79
CA ILE A 227 13.38 1.88 12.03
C ILE A 227 12.60 0.65 11.55
N ALA A 228 12.92 0.12 10.36
CA ALA A 228 12.24 -1.07 9.85
C ALA A 228 12.42 -2.27 10.78
N VAL A 229 13.63 -2.51 11.29
CA VAL A 229 13.90 -3.58 12.26
C VAL A 229 13.11 -3.36 13.55
N GLU A 230 13.15 -2.14 14.10
CA GLU A 230 12.46 -1.78 15.34
C GLU A 230 10.94 -1.96 15.22
N GLU A 231 10.36 -1.45 14.16
CA GLU A 231 8.90 -1.43 13.98
C GLU A 231 8.32 -2.76 13.49
N THR A 232 9.06 -3.53 12.70
CA THR A 232 8.51 -4.75 12.09
C THR A 232 9.09 -6.04 12.66
N GLY A 233 10.24 -5.98 13.34
CA GLY A 233 10.94 -7.15 13.84
C GLY A 233 11.64 -7.97 12.76
N ILE A 234 11.71 -7.50 11.51
CA ILE A 234 12.40 -8.22 10.43
C ILE A 234 13.92 -8.17 10.64
N PRO A 235 14.67 -9.22 10.24
CA PRO A 235 16.13 -9.20 10.27
C PRO A 235 16.72 -8.03 9.47
N GLU A 236 17.80 -7.43 9.98
CA GLU A 236 18.46 -6.27 9.36
C GLU A 236 18.82 -6.52 7.89
N SER A 237 19.28 -7.72 7.54
CA SER A 237 19.62 -8.08 6.15
C SER A 237 18.41 -7.96 5.20
N TYR A 238 17.20 -8.29 5.66
CA TYR A 238 15.99 -8.13 4.87
C TYR A 238 15.50 -6.68 4.88
N ALA A 239 15.69 -5.94 5.98
CA ALA A 239 15.37 -4.52 6.03
C ALA A 239 16.25 -3.72 5.05
N LEU A 240 17.53 -4.03 4.95
CA LEU A 240 18.46 -3.47 3.96
C LEU A 240 18.02 -3.78 2.53
N ARG A 241 17.70 -5.05 2.23
CA ARG A 241 17.18 -5.46 0.91
C ARG A 241 15.89 -4.74 0.55
N ALA A 242 15.00 -4.58 1.52
CA ALA A 242 13.75 -3.87 1.33
C ALA A 242 13.99 -2.40 0.99
N TRP A 243 14.85 -1.72 1.74
CA TRP A 243 15.17 -0.32 1.45
C TRP A 243 15.77 -0.17 0.05
N ASP A 244 16.74 -1.02 -0.32
CA ASP A 244 17.37 -1.01 -1.65
C ASP A 244 16.35 -1.25 -2.78
N GLU A 245 15.39 -2.16 -2.59
CA GLU A 245 14.34 -2.42 -3.57
C GLU A 245 13.35 -1.27 -3.66
N TYR A 246 12.82 -0.80 -2.51
CA TYR A 246 11.81 0.24 -2.48
C TYR A 246 12.28 1.58 -3.01
N THR A 247 13.56 1.89 -2.84
CA THR A 247 14.16 3.13 -3.37
C THR A 247 14.54 3.00 -4.83
N ARG A 248 15.16 1.89 -5.25
CA ARG A 248 15.54 1.63 -6.64
C ARG A 248 14.34 1.58 -7.57
N GLU A 249 13.30 0.87 -7.16
CA GLU A 249 12.08 0.70 -7.94
C GLU A 249 11.09 1.86 -7.75
N GLU A 250 11.39 2.82 -6.88
CA GLU A 250 10.48 3.91 -6.50
C GLU A 250 9.08 3.39 -6.13
N ILE A 251 9.04 2.34 -5.28
CA ILE A 251 7.78 1.77 -4.77
C ILE A 251 7.07 2.80 -3.90
N PHE A 252 7.81 3.46 -3.00
CA PHE A 252 7.37 4.71 -2.39
C PHE A 252 7.71 5.88 -3.32
N PRO A 253 6.82 6.85 -3.50
CA PRO A 253 7.16 8.08 -4.20
C PRO A 253 8.12 8.93 -3.36
N LYS A 254 9.15 9.48 -3.97
CA LYS A 254 10.17 10.28 -3.25
C LYS A 254 9.60 11.51 -2.56
N ASP A 255 8.53 12.07 -3.08
CA ASP A 255 7.92 13.33 -2.64
C ASP A 255 6.47 13.16 -2.11
N GLY A 256 6.04 11.94 -1.82
CA GLY A 256 4.68 11.62 -1.40
C GLY A 256 3.63 11.74 -2.51
N ASN A 257 4.03 11.95 -3.76
CA ASN A 257 3.11 12.13 -4.89
C ASN A 257 2.44 10.80 -5.28
N LEU A 258 1.35 10.90 -6.03
CA LEU A 258 0.66 9.77 -6.65
C LEU A 258 0.46 10.03 -8.14
N ALA A 259 0.45 8.95 -8.92
CA ALA A 259 0.12 9.04 -10.34
C ALA A 259 -1.38 8.78 -10.53
N THR A 260 -2.12 9.74 -11.10
CA THR A 260 -3.55 9.57 -11.45
C THR A 260 -3.76 8.32 -12.31
N ALA A 261 -2.84 8.07 -13.26
CA ALA A 261 -2.88 6.87 -14.10
C ALA A 261 -2.82 5.57 -13.29
N ALA A 262 -2.09 5.55 -12.15
CA ALA A 262 -2.02 4.37 -11.30
C ALA A 262 -3.34 4.10 -10.53
N VAL A 263 -4.04 5.16 -10.12
CA VAL A 263 -5.39 5.05 -9.54
C VAL A 263 -6.39 4.62 -10.61
N GLN A 264 -6.28 5.16 -11.82
CA GLN A 264 -7.13 4.77 -12.94
C GLN A 264 -6.95 3.30 -13.33
N ALA A 265 -5.70 2.82 -13.37
CA ALA A 265 -5.41 1.40 -13.62
C ALA A 265 -6.01 0.50 -12.53
N LEU A 266 -5.95 0.91 -11.26
CA LEU A 266 -6.63 0.20 -10.18
C LEU A 266 -8.15 0.12 -10.41
N ILE A 267 -8.80 1.23 -10.76
CA ILE A 267 -10.24 1.27 -11.05
C ILE A 267 -10.59 0.28 -12.17
N GLU A 268 -9.81 0.26 -13.24
CA GLU A 268 -10.04 -0.62 -14.39
C GLU A 268 -9.82 -2.10 -14.04
N ILE A 269 -8.77 -2.43 -13.30
CA ILE A 269 -8.49 -3.80 -12.86
C ILE A 269 -9.57 -4.28 -11.90
N SER A 270 -9.93 -3.48 -10.91
CA SER A 270 -10.94 -3.84 -9.92
C SER A 270 -12.34 -3.99 -10.54
N SER A 271 -12.64 -3.27 -11.62
CA SER A 271 -13.92 -3.41 -12.33
C SER A 271 -14.12 -4.79 -12.97
N LEU A 272 -13.04 -5.57 -13.14
CA LEU A 272 -13.10 -6.93 -13.66
C LEU A 272 -13.58 -7.94 -12.62
N ILE A 273 -13.57 -7.58 -11.33
CA ILE A 273 -14.12 -8.44 -10.29
C ILE A 273 -15.63 -8.30 -10.28
N ARG A 274 -16.33 -9.41 -10.50
CA ARG A 274 -17.80 -9.46 -10.47
C ARG A 274 -18.42 -9.10 -9.10
N ALA A 275 -17.62 -9.00 -8.07
CA ALA A 275 -18.06 -8.62 -6.73
C ALA A 275 -18.62 -7.18 -6.65
N ILE A 276 -18.31 -6.32 -7.63
CA ILE A 276 -18.81 -4.94 -7.70
C ILE A 276 -19.50 -4.72 -9.05
N PRO A 277 -20.69 -5.32 -9.25
CA PRO A 277 -21.36 -5.37 -10.56
C PRO A 277 -21.82 -4.02 -11.11
N ASN A 278 -21.90 -2.98 -10.26
CA ASN A 278 -22.42 -1.67 -10.61
C ASN A 278 -21.37 -0.56 -10.50
N ARG A 279 -20.07 -0.90 -10.53
CA ARG A 279 -19.04 0.11 -10.47
C ARG A 279 -19.20 1.10 -11.61
N ARG A 280 -19.50 2.35 -11.30
CA ARG A 280 -19.48 3.44 -12.28
C ARG A 280 -18.04 3.54 -12.79
N LYS A 281 -17.86 3.69 -14.10
CA LYS A 281 -16.56 4.06 -14.66
C LYS A 281 -16.29 5.53 -14.28
N THR A 282 -15.77 5.73 -13.09
CA THR A 282 -15.44 7.04 -12.56
C THR A 282 -14.00 7.37 -12.91
N ALA A 283 -13.72 8.64 -13.06
CA ALA A 283 -12.37 9.11 -13.26
C ALA A 283 -11.60 9.09 -11.93
N ALA A 284 -10.30 8.77 -11.98
CA ALA A 284 -9.46 8.76 -10.77
C ALA A 284 -9.48 10.10 -10.02
N GLU A 285 -9.63 11.21 -10.76
CA GLU A 285 -9.72 12.57 -10.22
C GLU A 285 -10.88 12.76 -9.25
N ASP A 286 -11.95 11.99 -9.37
CA ASP A 286 -13.13 12.09 -8.49
C ASP A 286 -12.79 11.69 -7.04
N TYR A 287 -11.72 10.93 -6.83
CA TYR A 287 -11.31 10.41 -5.53
C TYR A 287 -10.07 11.11 -4.95
N ILE A 288 -9.40 11.96 -5.73
CA ILE A 288 -8.11 12.55 -5.40
C ILE A 288 -8.26 14.03 -5.05
N ASP A 289 -7.66 14.45 -3.93
CA ASP A 289 -7.43 15.86 -3.61
C ASP A 289 -5.92 16.09 -3.40
N ARG A 290 -5.24 16.63 -4.42
CA ARG A 290 -3.82 16.96 -4.36
C ARG A 290 -3.53 18.35 -3.82
N SER A 291 -4.52 19.15 -3.54
CA SER A 291 -4.34 20.56 -3.20
C SER A 291 -3.37 20.74 -2.02
N TYR A 292 -3.54 19.96 -0.97
CA TYR A 292 -2.69 19.98 0.23
C TYR A 292 -1.26 19.50 -0.04
N LEU A 293 -1.11 18.41 -0.81
CA LEU A 293 0.22 17.88 -1.16
C LEU A 293 1.02 18.90 -1.96
N LEU A 294 0.42 19.45 -3.02
CA LEU A 294 1.06 20.44 -3.88
C LEU A 294 1.41 21.74 -3.13
N ALA A 295 0.56 22.14 -2.18
CA ALA A 295 0.84 23.27 -1.31
C ALA A 295 2.03 22.97 -0.38
N ALA A 296 2.05 21.82 0.28
CA ALA A 296 3.14 21.41 1.16
C ALA A 296 4.49 21.31 0.41
N GLN A 297 4.49 20.75 -0.80
CA GLN A 297 5.70 20.69 -1.65
C GLN A 297 6.21 22.08 -2.03
N ARG A 298 5.30 23.04 -2.33
CA ARG A 298 5.69 24.45 -2.61
C ARG A 298 6.30 25.12 -1.37
N ASP A 299 5.67 24.98 -0.20
CA ASP A 299 6.15 25.55 1.06
C ASP A 299 7.57 25.06 1.37
N LEU A 300 7.82 23.76 1.23
CA LEU A 300 9.13 23.16 1.52
C LEU A 300 10.22 23.64 0.53
N LYS A 301 9.89 23.80 -0.77
CA LYS A 301 10.81 24.36 -1.76
C LYS A 301 11.17 25.81 -1.48
N GLN A 302 10.20 26.62 -1.07
CA GLN A 302 10.44 28.03 -0.71
C GLN A 302 11.34 28.14 0.53
N THR A 303 11.09 27.32 1.55
CA THR A 303 11.91 27.29 2.77
C THR A 303 13.35 26.86 2.48
N ALA A 304 13.54 25.84 1.63
CA ALA A 304 14.88 25.39 1.21
C ALA A 304 15.63 26.47 0.39
N GLY A 305 14.94 27.19 -0.50
CA GLY A 305 15.53 28.27 -1.28
C GLY A 305 15.82 29.56 -0.51
N MET A 306 15.28 29.71 0.70
CA MET A 306 15.59 30.84 1.60
C MET A 306 16.81 30.57 2.50
N ILE A 307 17.28 29.32 2.58
CA ILE A 307 18.41 28.89 3.42
C ILE A 307 19.70 28.70 2.58
N ALA A 308 19.57 28.64 1.26
CA ALA A 308 20.69 28.52 0.31
C ALA A 308 21.16 29.91 -0.16
#